data_3e199d4698e80e75acffef18e7ec0c24
#
_entry.id   3e199d4698e80e75acffef18e7ec0c24
#
_cell.length_a   1.000
_cell.length_b   1.000
_cell.length_c   1.000
_cell.angle_alpha   90.00
_cell.angle_beta   90.00
_cell.angle_gamma   90.00
#
_symmetry.space_group_name_H-M   'P 1'
#
loop_
_entity.id
_entity.type
_entity.pdbx_description
1 polymer ?
#
loop_
_entity_poly.entity_id
_entity_poly.type
_entity_poly.pdbx_seq_one_letter_code
_entity_poly.pdbx_strand_id
1 'polypeptide(L)'
;MKSDLLTIIKKEFARFFGDKRMVAAALLPGVLIYVMYSFMGSGMTEMYEPDEDYVYEVNIVNMPQTLAFLEDVEQVEISEIKAKDAEAVKEAIREDEADILVVFPENFDAEMLAYDVMTATTPAPNVEIYYNSADTESSSAYSIMRETLNQYEQAFANKFDICQGDKEYDLASDEDVSAMIISMIMPMLVLMMLFTGCLSVAAESIAGEKERGTIATLLVTPMKRRDLALGKMISLSVIGLFSGISSFAGIMLSLPKLMGGLEDVKFGYDVVDYAVLLVVIIATTLLIVGMISILSAFAKSVKEATNMATPLMLVVTLTGVTNMMGNGMPEEWYWYLIPIYNTTQCMNGVFSMDYQMLPVIITCIANVVYSGVLVVVLTKMFGSERIMYT
;
A
#
# COMPACT_ATOMS: atom_id res chain seq x y z
N MET A 1 39.18 -7.84 25.60
CA MET A 1 38.73 -7.81 24.18
C MET A 1 37.21 -7.99 23.98
N LYS A 2 36.45 -8.61 24.89
CA LYS A 2 34.97 -8.60 24.82
C LYS A 2 34.34 -7.25 25.25
N SER A 3 35.15 -6.33 25.76
CA SER A 3 34.70 -5.10 26.41
C SER A 3 34.27 -3.99 25.42
N ASP A 4 35.00 -3.78 24.32
CA ASP A 4 34.83 -2.55 23.51
C ASP A 4 33.56 -2.57 22.66
N LEU A 5 33.30 -3.67 21.95
CA LEU A 5 32.07 -3.88 21.16
C LEU A 5 30.81 -3.74 22.05
N LEU A 6 30.79 -4.45 23.19
CA LEU A 6 29.67 -4.41 24.13
C LEU A 6 29.49 -3.01 24.75
N THR A 7 30.58 -2.29 24.98
CA THR A 7 30.54 -0.93 25.51
C THR A 7 29.87 0.02 24.53
N ILE A 8 30.18 -0.08 23.23
CA ILE A 8 29.54 0.69 22.19
C ILE A 8 28.06 0.37 22.08
N ILE A 9 27.69 -0.92 22.03
CA ILE A 9 26.31 -1.35 21.99
C ILE A 9 25.51 -0.80 23.18
N LYS A 10 26.07 -0.94 24.40
CA LYS A 10 25.42 -0.38 25.61
C LYS A 10 25.29 1.13 25.57
N LYS A 11 26.29 1.84 25.05
CA LYS A 11 26.26 3.30 24.87
C LYS A 11 25.15 3.71 23.92
N GLU A 12 25.04 3.06 22.75
CA GLU A 12 24.00 3.39 21.75
C GLU A 12 22.59 3.10 22.30
N PHE A 13 22.40 1.96 22.99
CA PHE A 13 21.13 1.66 23.66
C PHE A 13 20.80 2.63 24.78
N ALA A 14 21.77 2.93 25.64
CA ALA A 14 21.57 3.90 26.72
C ALA A 14 21.21 5.29 26.18
N ARG A 15 21.82 5.69 25.06
CA ARG A 15 21.51 6.93 24.36
C ARG A 15 20.09 6.90 23.79
N PHE A 16 19.72 5.83 23.09
CA PHE A 16 18.41 5.72 22.46
C PHE A 16 17.29 5.66 23.52
N PHE A 17 17.36 4.71 24.45
CA PHE A 17 16.33 4.53 25.47
C PHE A 17 16.35 5.61 26.58
N GLY A 18 17.48 6.29 26.75
CA GLY A 18 17.61 7.43 27.68
C GLY A 18 16.98 8.72 27.14
N ASP A 19 16.85 8.86 25.83
CA ASP A 19 16.21 10.01 25.18
C ASP A 19 14.77 9.67 24.74
N LYS A 20 13.81 10.12 25.54
CA LYS A 20 12.38 9.91 25.27
C LYS A 20 11.96 10.43 23.88
N ARG A 21 12.65 11.44 23.33
CA ARG A 21 12.36 11.99 22.01
C ARG A 21 12.77 11.03 20.91
N MET A 22 13.91 10.35 21.07
CA MET A 22 14.37 9.35 20.11
C MET A 22 13.47 8.12 20.11
N VAL A 23 13.06 7.64 21.28
CA VAL A 23 12.11 6.53 21.41
C VAL A 23 10.75 6.90 20.81
N ALA A 24 10.23 8.09 21.15
CA ALA A 24 8.98 8.58 20.55
C ALA A 24 9.08 8.70 19.03
N ALA A 25 10.17 9.25 18.49
CA ALA A 25 10.38 9.38 17.04
C ALA A 25 10.45 8.02 16.33
N ALA A 26 10.94 6.98 16.99
CA ALA A 26 10.98 5.63 16.43
C ALA A 26 9.61 4.93 16.48
N LEU A 27 8.78 5.20 17.48
CA LEU A 27 7.45 4.58 17.63
C LEU A 27 6.33 5.38 16.94
N LEU A 28 6.50 6.69 16.85
CA LEU A 28 5.50 7.63 16.34
C LEU A 28 4.99 7.28 14.95
N PRO A 29 5.83 6.87 13.96
CA PRO A 29 5.35 6.50 12.63
C PRO A 29 4.30 5.39 12.66
N GLY A 30 4.51 4.33 13.45
CA GLY A 30 3.54 3.23 13.58
C GLY A 30 2.22 3.68 14.20
N VAL A 31 2.27 4.52 15.23
CA VAL A 31 1.07 5.07 15.87
C VAL A 31 0.32 6.02 14.92
N LEU A 32 1.04 6.89 14.22
CA LEU A 32 0.43 7.82 13.25
C LEU A 32 -0.23 7.08 12.10
N ILE A 33 0.40 6.03 11.58
CA ILE A 33 -0.18 5.21 10.52
C ILE A 33 -1.47 4.54 11.00
N TYR A 34 -1.43 3.92 12.18
CA TYR A 34 -2.63 3.33 12.76
C TYR A 34 -3.77 4.33 12.89
N VAL A 35 -3.50 5.51 13.43
CA VAL A 35 -4.50 6.57 13.58
C VAL A 35 -5.01 7.02 12.22
N MET A 36 -4.11 7.34 11.28
CA MET A 36 -4.46 7.86 9.96
C MET A 36 -5.31 6.86 9.17
N TYR A 37 -4.88 5.61 9.08
CA TYR A 37 -5.64 4.60 8.34
C TYR A 37 -6.95 4.17 9.03
N SER A 38 -6.99 4.21 10.37
CA SER A 38 -8.26 4.01 11.08
C SER A 38 -9.27 5.12 10.80
N PHE A 39 -8.81 6.37 10.69
CA PHE A 39 -9.68 7.48 10.30
C PHE A 39 -10.07 7.42 8.82
N MET A 40 -9.12 7.06 7.93
CA MET A 40 -9.44 6.91 6.51
C MET A 40 -10.46 5.78 6.29
N GLY A 41 -10.30 4.65 6.95
CA GLY A 41 -11.24 3.54 6.83
C GLY A 41 -12.66 3.94 7.27
N SER A 42 -12.81 4.56 8.45
CA SER A 42 -14.12 5.03 8.90
C SER A 42 -14.69 6.14 8.01
N GLY A 43 -13.86 7.07 7.55
CA GLY A 43 -14.30 8.14 6.65
C GLY A 43 -14.65 7.64 5.24
N MET A 44 -13.96 6.63 4.72
CA MET A 44 -14.32 6.01 3.44
C MET A 44 -15.63 5.22 3.55
N THR A 45 -15.86 4.51 4.65
CA THR A 45 -17.12 3.81 4.88
C THR A 45 -18.28 4.80 4.94
N GLU A 46 -18.14 5.92 5.67
CA GLU A 46 -19.17 6.97 5.73
C GLU A 46 -19.36 7.73 4.39
N MET A 47 -18.33 7.79 3.53
CA MET A 47 -18.41 8.47 2.21
C MET A 47 -18.92 7.58 1.08
N TYR A 48 -18.80 6.25 1.22
CA TYR A 48 -19.14 5.30 0.15
C TYR A 48 -20.29 4.36 0.50
N GLU A 49 -20.76 4.31 1.76
CA GLU A 49 -22.05 3.68 2.08
C GLU A 49 -23.16 4.67 1.68
N PRO A 50 -23.97 4.36 0.66
CA PRO A 50 -25.17 5.12 0.41
C PRO A 50 -26.02 5.09 1.69
N ASP A 51 -26.59 6.19 2.06
CA ASP A 51 -27.56 6.23 3.16
C ASP A 51 -28.61 5.16 2.87
N GLU A 52 -28.74 4.15 3.74
CA GLU A 52 -29.67 3.02 3.52
C GLU A 52 -31.13 3.49 3.32
N ASP A 53 -31.43 4.71 3.79
CA ASP A 53 -32.76 5.33 3.68
C ASP A 53 -32.84 6.34 2.50
N TYR A 54 -31.77 6.56 1.72
CA TYR A 54 -31.78 7.51 0.61
C TYR A 54 -32.57 6.99 -0.58
N VAL A 55 -33.49 7.81 -1.09
CA VAL A 55 -34.28 7.50 -2.28
C VAL A 55 -33.74 8.33 -3.46
N TYR A 56 -33.19 7.64 -4.44
CA TYR A 56 -32.57 8.24 -5.62
C TYR A 56 -33.63 8.82 -6.56
N GLU A 57 -33.50 10.08 -6.92
CA GLU A 57 -34.36 10.76 -7.88
C GLU A 57 -33.90 10.49 -9.32
N VAL A 58 -34.68 9.66 -10.04
CA VAL A 58 -34.39 9.30 -11.43
C VAL A 58 -35.36 10.02 -12.37
N ASN A 59 -34.85 11.02 -13.07
CA ASN A 59 -35.62 11.75 -14.05
C ASN A 59 -35.55 11.03 -15.42
N ILE A 60 -36.69 10.70 -16.03
CA ILE A 60 -36.75 9.93 -17.29
C ILE A 60 -37.47 10.71 -18.38
N VAL A 61 -36.84 10.77 -19.54
CA VAL A 61 -37.46 11.29 -20.78
C VAL A 61 -37.85 10.12 -21.66
N ASN A 62 -39.09 10.13 -22.17
CA ASN A 62 -39.68 9.10 -23.04
C ASN A 62 -39.69 7.70 -22.42
N MET A 63 -40.22 7.57 -21.24
CA MET A 63 -40.28 6.28 -20.49
C MET A 63 -40.90 5.18 -21.37
N PRO A 64 -40.18 4.06 -21.65
CA PRO A 64 -40.72 2.96 -22.44
C PRO A 64 -41.74 2.14 -21.64
N GLN A 65 -42.79 1.66 -22.30
CA GLN A 65 -43.81 0.83 -21.65
C GLN A 65 -43.25 -0.55 -21.20
N THR A 66 -42.25 -1.05 -21.92
CA THR A 66 -41.58 -2.33 -21.61
C THR A 66 -40.72 -2.24 -20.35
N LEU A 67 -40.37 -1.04 -19.90
CA LEU A 67 -39.55 -0.79 -18.72
C LEU A 67 -40.35 -0.28 -17.51
N ALA A 68 -41.69 -0.45 -17.50
CA ALA A 68 -42.52 -0.04 -16.37
C ALA A 68 -42.10 -0.66 -15.00
N PHE A 69 -41.37 -1.78 -15.02
CA PHE A 69 -40.84 -2.40 -13.80
C PHE A 69 -39.74 -1.56 -13.11
N LEU A 70 -39.19 -0.54 -13.77
CA LEU A 70 -38.25 0.39 -13.15
C LEU A 70 -38.89 1.16 -12.00
N GLU A 71 -40.21 1.33 -12.00
CA GLU A 71 -40.95 1.96 -10.89
C GLU A 71 -40.96 1.11 -9.62
N ASP A 72 -40.66 -0.21 -9.74
CA ASP A 72 -40.61 -1.15 -8.63
C ASP A 72 -39.17 -1.36 -8.08
N VAL A 73 -38.17 -0.63 -8.61
CA VAL A 73 -36.79 -0.73 -8.15
C VAL A 73 -36.68 -0.11 -6.76
N GLU A 74 -36.18 -0.85 -5.79
CA GLU A 74 -35.98 -0.39 -4.41
C GLU A 74 -35.06 0.86 -4.39
N GLN A 75 -35.39 1.81 -3.52
CA GLN A 75 -34.64 3.07 -3.32
C GLN A 75 -34.63 4.01 -4.53
N VAL A 76 -35.49 3.84 -5.53
CA VAL A 76 -35.55 4.69 -6.71
C VAL A 76 -36.94 5.34 -6.82
N GLU A 77 -36.99 6.67 -6.94
CA GLU A 77 -38.20 7.42 -7.26
C GLU A 77 -38.10 7.95 -8.70
N ILE A 78 -39.01 7.48 -9.58
CA ILE A 78 -39.00 7.84 -10.98
C ILE A 78 -39.89 9.04 -11.24
N SER A 79 -39.34 10.06 -11.89
CA SER A 79 -40.05 11.24 -12.37
C SER A 79 -40.03 11.31 -13.90
N GLU A 80 -41.16 11.12 -14.55
CA GLU A 80 -41.25 11.29 -16.00
C GLU A 80 -41.27 12.77 -16.38
N ILE A 81 -40.30 13.19 -17.19
CA ILE A 81 -40.16 14.57 -17.63
C ILE A 81 -40.26 14.72 -19.16
N LYS A 82 -40.58 15.91 -19.63
CA LYS A 82 -40.61 16.20 -21.08
C LYS A 82 -39.22 16.49 -21.62
N ALA A 83 -38.96 16.11 -22.86
CA ALA A 83 -37.69 16.37 -23.54
C ALA A 83 -37.21 17.82 -23.48
N LYS A 84 -38.13 18.79 -23.46
CA LYS A 84 -37.82 20.24 -23.35
C LYS A 84 -37.23 20.64 -21.97
N ASP A 85 -37.50 19.85 -20.94
CA ASP A 85 -37.09 20.12 -19.55
C ASP A 85 -35.76 19.42 -19.23
N ALA A 86 -35.24 18.56 -20.14
CA ALA A 86 -34.01 17.80 -19.95
C ALA A 86 -32.76 18.64 -19.69
N GLU A 87 -32.62 19.79 -20.36
CA GLU A 87 -31.47 20.67 -20.13
C GLU A 87 -31.48 21.32 -18.74
N ALA A 88 -32.66 21.61 -18.20
CA ALA A 88 -32.81 22.13 -16.85
C ALA A 88 -32.40 21.09 -15.81
N VAL A 89 -32.76 19.80 -16.02
CA VAL A 89 -32.37 18.70 -15.14
C VAL A 89 -30.85 18.43 -15.23
N LYS A 90 -30.25 18.53 -16.42
CA LYS A 90 -28.79 18.41 -16.55
C LYS A 90 -28.05 19.51 -15.77
N GLU A 91 -28.60 20.72 -15.72
CA GLU A 91 -28.03 21.80 -14.92
C GLU A 91 -28.22 21.53 -13.42
N ALA A 92 -29.39 21.03 -13.00
CA ALA A 92 -29.64 20.60 -11.62
C ALA A 92 -28.68 19.50 -11.17
N ILE A 93 -28.38 18.51 -12.04
CA ILE A 93 -27.36 17.47 -11.75
C ILE A 93 -25.95 18.08 -11.57
N ARG A 94 -25.60 19.15 -12.31
CA ARG A 94 -24.31 19.82 -12.11
C ARG A 94 -24.23 20.61 -10.82
N GLU A 95 -25.37 21.07 -10.32
CA GLU A 95 -25.49 21.85 -9.09
C GLU A 95 -25.85 20.97 -7.86
N ASP A 96 -25.79 19.62 -8.00
CA ASP A 96 -26.12 18.61 -6.98
C ASP A 96 -27.57 18.74 -6.45
N GLU A 97 -28.50 19.20 -7.30
CA GLU A 97 -29.92 19.35 -6.99
C GLU A 97 -30.81 18.22 -7.54
N ALA A 98 -30.25 17.32 -8.37
CA ALA A 98 -30.90 16.15 -8.93
C ALA A 98 -29.86 15.03 -9.16
N ASP A 99 -30.26 13.75 -8.99
CA ASP A 99 -29.31 12.63 -9.05
C ASP A 99 -28.96 12.26 -10.48
N ILE A 100 -29.93 11.76 -11.28
CA ILE A 100 -29.65 11.34 -12.66
C ILE A 100 -30.78 11.71 -13.64
N LEU A 101 -30.39 11.76 -14.93
CA LEU A 101 -31.31 11.88 -16.03
C LEU A 101 -31.09 10.73 -17.02
N VAL A 102 -32.16 9.95 -17.31
CA VAL A 102 -32.17 8.91 -18.32
C VAL A 102 -33.00 9.34 -19.53
N VAL A 103 -32.41 9.30 -20.71
CA VAL A 103 -33.09 9.70 -21.95
C VAL A 103 -33.21 8.53 -22.89
N PHE A 104 -34.44 8.12 -23.15
CA PHE A 104 -34.75 7.10 -24.16
C PHE A 104 -35.11 7.76 -25.51
N PRO A 105 -34.80 7.09 -26.65
CA PRO A 105 -35.33 7.49 -27.94
C PRO A 105 -36.86 7.51 -27.96
N GLU A 106 -37.51 8.39 -28.75
CA GLU A 106 -38.96 8.52 -28.80
C GLU A 106 -39.70 7.21 -29.16
N ASN A 107 -39.07 6.33 -29.97
CA ASN A 107 -39.66 5.06 -30.39
C ASN A 107 -38.90 3.85 -29.86
N PHE A 108 -38.31 3.96 -28.68
CA PHE A 108 -37.41 2.96 -28.11
C PHE A 108 -37.97 1.53 -28.15
N ASP A 109 -39.20 1.30 -27.70
CA ASP A 109 -39.84 -0.02 -27.67
C ASP A 109 -39.91 -0.64 -29.07
N ALA A 110 -40.33 0.15 -30.09
CA ALA A 110 -40.46 -0.34 -31.46
C ALA A 110 -39.09 -0.60 -32.10
N GLU A 111 -38.13 0.26 -31.89
CA GLU A 111 -36.77 0.13 -32.40
C GLU A 111 -36.03 -1.06 -31.77
N MET A 112 -36.15 -1.24 -30.44
CA MET A 112 -35.56 -2.33 -29.70
C MET A 112 -36.12 -3.70 -30.16
N LEU A 113 -37.43 -3.82 -30.29
CA LEU A 113 -38.08 -5.07 -30.75
C LEU A 113 -37.79 -5.40 -32.23
N ALA A 114 -37.56 -4.40 -33.06
CA ALA A 114 -37.22 -4.56 -34.46
C ALA A 114 -35.71 -4.82 -34.72
N TYR A 115 -34.88 -4.55 -33.74
CA TYR A 115 -33.44 -4.67 -33.86
C TYR A 115 -32.98 -6.13 -33.85
N ASP A 116 -32.30 -6.54 -34.92
CA ASP A 116 -31.66 -7.85 -35.01
C ASP A 116 -30.15 -7.67 -35.24
N VAL A 117 -29.37 -8.08 -34.29
CA VAL A 117 -27.89 -7.97 -34.27
C VAL A 117 -27.25 -8.61 -35.52
N MET A 118 -27.87 -9.65 -36.07
CA MET A 118 -27.31 -10.40 -37.21
C MET A 118 -27.61 -9.75 -38.59
N THR A 119 -28.64 -8.94 -38.66
CA THR A 119 -29.12 -8.35 -39.92
C THR A 119 -29.12 -6.81 -39.93
N ALA A 120 -28.94 -6.19 -38.76
CA ALA A 120 -28.99 -4.73 -38.62
C ALA A 120 -27.82 -4.05 -39.35
N THR A 121 -28.12 -2.97 -40.05
CA THR A 121 -27.14 -2.07 -40.71
C THR A 121 -26.95 -0.77 -39.94
N THR A 122 -27.76 -0.54 -38.92
CA THR A 122 -27.70 0.62 -37.99
C THR A 122 -27.32 0.16 -36.59
N PRO A 123 -26.70 1.03 -35.79
CA PRO A 123 -26.47 0.70 -34.39
C PRO A 123 -27.78 0.48 -33.64
N ALA A 124 -27.72 -0.23 -32.52
CA ALA A 124 -28.84 -0.41 -31.60
C ALA A 124 -29.32 0.95 -31.05
N PRO A 125 -30.61 1.07 -30.65
CA PRO A 125 -31.09 2.26 -29.99
C PRO A 125 -30.28 2.53 -28.73
N ASN A 126 -29.84 3.80 -28.57
CA ASN A 126 -28.95 4.19 -27.49
C ASN A 126 -29.74 4.84 -26.35
N VAL A 127 -29.52 4.40 -25.14
CA VAL A 127 -30.04 5.03 -23.91
C VAL A 127 -28.95 5.89 -23.32
N GLU A 128 -29.24 7.14 -23.06
CA GLU A 128 -28.29 8.10 -22.49
C GLU A 128 -28.57 8.28 -20.99
N ILE A 129 -27.57 8.13 -20.15
CA ILE A 129 -27.66 8.38 -18.72
C ILE A 129 -26.67 9.48 -18.34
N TYR A 130 -27.21 10.60 -17.89
CA TYR A 130 -26.43 11.75 -17.44
C TYR A 130 -26.37 11.77 -15.91
N TYR A 131 -25.17 11.91 -15.37
CA TYR A 131 -24.91 11.89 -13.93
C TYR A 131 -23.69 12.73 -13.58
N ASN A 132 -23.52 13.07 -12.30
CA ASN A 132 -22.34 13.74 -11.78
C ASN A 132 -21.47 12.72 -11.04
N SER A 133 -20.28 12.37 -11.59
CA SER A 133 -19.37 11.42 -10.97
C SER A 133 -18.65 11.95 -9.72
N ALA A 134 -18.75 13.23 -9.43
CA ALA A 134 -18.20 13.86 -8.24
C ALA A 134 -19.18 13.83 -7.05
N ASP A 135 -20.46 13.58 -7.34
CA ASP A 135 -21.52 13.41 -6.35
C ASP A 135 -21.79 11.91 -6.09
N THR A 136 -21.89 11.53 -4.82
CA THR A 136 -22.01 10.12 -4.39
C THR A 136 -23.38 9.55 -4.71
N GLU A 137 -24.42 10.31 -4.47
CA GLU A 137 -25.83 9.95 -4.70
C GLU A 137 -26.08 9.77 -6.19
N SER A 138 -25.64 10.72 -7.01
CA SER A 138 -25.73 10.67 -8.47
C SER A 138 -24.95 9.48 -9.07
N SER A 139 -23.74 9.19 -8.55
CA SER A 139 -22.91 8.06 -9.00
C SER A 139 -23.52 6.71 -8.62
N SER A 140 -24.15 6.61 -7.44
CA SER A 140 -24.86 5.42 -6.97
C SER A 140 -26.12 5.17 -7.79
N ALA A 141 -26.94 6.20 -8.02
CA ALA A 141 -28.11 6.15 -8.88
C ALA A 141 -27.77 5.71 -10.31
N TYR A 142 -26.68 6.23 -10.88
CA TYR A 142 -26.15 5.79 -12.18
C TYR A 142 -25.80 4.30 -12.18
N SER A 143 -25.13 3.83 -11.14
CA SER A 143 -24.71 2.42 -11.04
C SER A 143 -25.90 1.48 -10.97
N ILE A 144 -26.91 1.81 -10.15
CA ILE A 144 -28.16 1.04 -10.01
C ILE A 144 -28.91 1.01 -11.35
N MET A 145 -29.12 2.16 -11.98
CA MET A 145 -29.88 2.26 -13.22
C MET A 145 -29.17 1.54 -14.38
N ARG A 146 -27.84 1.74 -14.51
CA ARG A 146 -27.04 1.07 -15.52
C ARG A 146 -27.05 -0.46 -15.38
N GLU A 147 -26.92 -0.95 -14.15
CA GLU A 147 -26.95 -2.40 -13.89
C GLU A 147 -28.34 -2.97 -14.21
N THR A 148 -29.41 -2.30 -13.81
CA THR A 148 -30.78 -2.71 -14.08
C THR A 148 -31.06 -2.77 -15.59
N LEU A 149 -30.64 -1.74 -16.35
CA LEU A 149 -30.80 -1.70 -17.79
C LEU A 149 -29.94 -2.75 -18.51
N ASN A 150 -28.71 -3.00 -18.04
CA ASN A 150 -27.85 -4.07 -18.57
C ASN A 150 -28.45 -5.45 -18.36
N GLN A 151 -29.01 -5.73 -17.19
CA GLN A 151 -29.69 -7.00 -16.92
C GLN A 151 -30.91 -7.19 -17.82
N TYR A 152 -31.67 -6.14 -18.06
CA TYR A 152 -32.78 -6.16 -19.01
C TYR A 152 -32.32 -6.40 -20.44
N GLU A 153 -31.27 -5.69 -20.92
CA GLU A 153 -30.68 -5.90 -22.25
C GLU A 153 -30.22 -7.35 -22.44
N GLN A 154 -29.52 -7.91 -21.47
CA GLN A 154 -29.07 -9.30 -21.49
C GLN A 154 -30.22 -10.30 -21.62
N ALA A 155 -31.36 -10.02 -21.00
CA ALA A 155 -32.54 -10.89 -21.11
C ALA A 155 -33.06 -11.03 -22.56
N PHE A 156 -32.91 -10.00 -23.40
CA PHE A 156 -33.31 -10.08 -24.83
C PHE A 156 -32.29 -10.77 -25.74
N ALA A 157 -31.02 -10.71 -25.41
CA ALA A 157 -29.94 -11.29 -26.17
C ALA A 157 -29.57 -12.72 -25.72
N ASN A 158 -30.23 -13.23 -24.69
CA ASN A 158 -29.85 -14.47 -24.01
C ASN A 158 -30.07 -15.72 -24.90
N LYS A 159 -28.98 -16.30 -25.43
CA LYS A 159 -28.95 -17.59 -26.12
C LYS A 159 -28.32 -18.70 -25.25
N PHE A 160 -27.60 -18.37 -24.23
CA PHE A 160 -27.02 -19.26 -23.22
C PHE A 160 -26.73 -18.45 -21.96
N ASP A 161 -26.75 -19.11 -20.84
CA ASP A 161 -26.44 -18.50 -19.53
C ASP A 161 -25.00 -18.82 -19.13
N ILE A 162 -24.35 -17.86 -18.48
CA ILE A 162 -23.01 -18.02 -17.92
C ILE A 162 -23.15 -17.84 -16.40
N CYS A 163 -22.68 -18.84 -15.65
CA CYS A 163 -22.66 -18.78 -14.19
C CYS A 163 -24.03 -18.47 -13.54
N GLN A 164 -25.12 -19.02 -14.10
CA GLN A 164 -26.47 -18.84 -13.56
C GLN A 164 -26.76 -19.82 -12.42
N GLY A 165 -27.52 -19.37 -11.42
CA GLY A 165 -27.96 -20.18 -10.27
C GLY A 165 -27.14 -19.92 -9.02
N ASP A 166 -27.52 -20.61 -7.92
CA ASP A 166 -26.92 -20.42 -6.58
C ASP A 166 -25.58 -21.15 -6.36
N LYS A 167 -24.88 -21.50 -7.44
CA LYS A 167 -23.56 -22.11 -7.32
C LYS A 167 -22.51 -21.04 -7.16
N GLU A 168 -21.62 -21.25 -6.21
CA GLU A 168 -20.42 -20.45 -6.05
C GLU A 168 -19.45 -20.78 -7.19
N TYR A 169 -19.23 -19.84 -8.10
CA TYR A 169 -18.35 -19.98 -9.25
C TYR A 169 -16.99 -19.36 -9.01
N ASP A 170 -16.92 -18.37 -8.13
CA ASP A 170 -15.65 -17.88 -7.62
C ASP A 170 -15.15 -18.88 -6.55
N LEU A 171 -14.02 -19.50 -6.86
CA LEU A 171 -13.37 -20.47 -5.98
C LEU A 171 -12.31 -19.83 -5.08
N ALA A 172 -12.06 -18.53 -5.23
CA ALA A 172 -11.18 -17.79 -4.34
C ALA A 172 -11.86 -17.66 -2.96
N SER A 173 -11.15 -18.02 -1.91
CA SER A 173 -11.61 -17.73 -0.57
C SER A 173 -11.41 -16.24 -0.24
N ASP A 174 -12.14 -15.71 0.72
CA ASP A 174 -11.92 -14.35 1.25
C ASP A 174 -10.46 -14.20 1.77
N GLU A 175 -9.86 -15.30 2.23
CA GLU A 175 -8.46 -15.36 2.66
C GLU A 175 -7.51 -15.17 1.47
N ASP A 176 -7.77 -15.79 0.30
CA ASP A 176 -6.95 -15.66 -0.91
C ASP A 176 -6.99 -14.24 -1.46
N VAL A 177 -8.18 -13.65 -1.53
CA VAL A 177 -8.36 -12.27 -2.00
C VAL A 177 -7.65 -11.29 -1.07
N SER A 178 -7.80 -11.49 0.25
CA SER A 178 -7.13 -10.66 1.25
C SER A 178 -5.60 -10.81 1.18
N ALA A 179 -5.09 -12.04 1.05
CA ALA A 179 -3.67 -12.32 0.89
C ALA A 179 -3.10 -11.66 -0.39
N MET A 180 -3.84 -11.71 -1.49
CA MET A 180 -3.45 -11.05 -2.74
C MET A 180 -3.29 -9.53 -2.54
N ILE A 181 -4.27 -8.86 -1.96
CA ILE A 181 -4.21 -7.40 -1.73
C ILE A 181 -3.07 -7.05 -0.77
N ILE A 182 -2.93 -7.81 0.32
CA ILE A 182 -1.87 -7.60 1.31
C ILE A 182 -0.49 -7.81 0.68
N SER A 183 -0.30 -8.86 -0.12
CA SER A 183 0.97 -9.15 -0.77
C SER A 183 1.42 -8.05 -1.74
N MET A 184 0.49 -7.36 -2.38
CA MET A 184 0.79 -6.25 -3.28
C MET A 184 1.30 -5.00 -2.56
N ILE A 185 0.73 -4.66 -1.41
CA ILE A 185 0.96 -3.36 -0.74
C ILE A 185 1.93 -3.48 0.44
N MET A 186 1.83 -4.53 1.23
CA MET A 186 2.57 -4.67 2.49
C MET A 186 4.09 -4.67 2.36
N PRO A 187 4.72 -5.35 1.38
CA PRO A 187 6.17 -5.32 1.24
C PRO A 187 6.71 -3.90 1.09
N MET A 188 6.03 -3.08 0.30
CA MET A 188 6.39 -1.67 0.10
C MET A 188 6.28 -0.87 1.39
N LEU A 189 5.15 -0.98 2.10
CA LEU A 189 4.91 -0.24 3.33
C LEU A 189 5.89 -0.63 4.43
N VAL A 190 6.12 -1.93 4.63
CA VAL A 190 7.07 -2.44 5.64
C VAL A 190 8.48 -1.93 5.33
N LEU A 191 8.93 -2.00 4.08
CA LEU A 191 10.26 -1.52 3.69
C LEU A 191 10.42 -0.01 3.84
N MET A 192 9.43 0.78 3.45
CA MET A 192 9.45 2.23 3.63
C MET A 192 9.54 2.62 5.10
N MET A 193 8.76 1.96 5.96
CA MET A 193 8.77 2.23 7.40
C MET A 193 10.08 1.78 8.04
N LEU A 194 10.57 0.60 7.66
CA LEU A 194 11.86 0.09 8.11
C LEU A 194 13.01 1.04 7.71
N PHE A 195 13.00 1.51 6.46
CA PHE A 195 13.98 2.47 5.95
C PHE A 195 13.95 3.79 6.73
N THR A 196 12.75 4.35 6.93
CA THR A 196 12.56 5.62 7.65
C THR A 196 13.00 5.51 9.11
N GLY A 197 12.66 4.40 9.78
CA GLY A 197 13.12 4.10 11.13
C GLY A 197 14.64 3.97 11.23
N CYS A 198 15.25 3.22 10.31
CA CYS A 198 16.71 3.09 10.25
C CYS A 198 17.39 4.42 9.95
N LEU A 199 16.82 5.24 9.06
CA LEU A 199 17.36 6.53 8.67
C LEU A 199 17.42 7.49 9.86
N SER A 200 16.33 7.61 10.63
CA SER A 200 16.28 8.50 11.78
C SER A 200 17.36 8.18 12.81
N VAL A 201 17.57 6.90 13.08
CA VAL A 201 18.52 6.45 14.12
C VAL A 201 19.97 6.45 13.62
N ALA A 202 20.22 5.95 12.40
CA ALA A 202 21.57 5.85 11.87
C ALA A 202 22.18 7.22 11.51
N ALA A 203 21.39 8.13 10.94
CA ALA A 203 21.82 9.49 10.67
C ALA A 203 22.20 10.23 11.96
N GLU A 204 21.37 10.16 12.97
CA GLU A 204 21.61 10.78 14.27
C GLU A 204 22.82 10.17 15.00
N SER A 205 23.04 8.86 14.89
CA SER A 205 24.17 8.19 15.56
C SER A 205 25.54 8.50 14.92
N ILE A 206 25.62 8.71 13.63
CA ILE A 206 26.91 8.93 12.94
C ILE A 206 27.09 10.40 12.57
N ALA A 207 26.19 10.94 11.73
CA ALA A 207 26.29 12.34 11.33
C ALA A 207 26.04 13.31 12.49
N GLY A 208 25.11 12.98 13.40
CA GLY A 208 24.87 13.78 14.61
C GLY A 208 26.03 13.76 15.59
N GLU A 209 26.77 12.67 15.75
CA GLU A 209 28.02 12.67 16.55
C GLU A 209 29.12 13.47 15.87
N LYS A 210 29.17 13.48 14.54
CA LYS A 210 30.10 14.28 13.76
C LYS A 210 29.77 15.77 13.88
N GLU A 211 28.51 16.15 13.71
CA GLU A 211 28.01 17.52 13.85
C GLU A 211 28.31 18.12 15.23
N ARG A 212 28.20 17.31 16.29
CA ARG A 212 28.53 17.71 17.67
C ARG A 212 30.00 17.59 18.02
N GLY A 213 30.87 17.13 17.12
CA GLY A 213 32.29 16.91 17.36
C GLY A 213 32.62 15.73 18.28
N THR A 214 31.63 15.00 18.78
CA THR A 214 31.82 13.88 19.74
C THR A 214 32.46 12.65 19.10
N ILE A 215 32.37 12.51 17.78
CA ILE A 215 33.02 11.41 17.06
C ILE A 215 34.55 11.49 17.18
N ALA A 216 35.11 12.68 17.20
CA ALA A 216 36.55 12.89 17.38
C ALA A 216 37.05 12.28 18.68
N THR A 217 36.31 12.48 19.79
CA THR A 217 36.64 11.92 21.09
C THR A 217 36.63 10.37 21.06
N LEU A 218 35.68 9.77 20.34
CA LEU A 218 35.65 8.32 20.17
C LEU A 218 36.84 7.80 19.34
N LEU A 219 37.23 8.56 18.33
CA LEU A 219 38.32 8.19 17.43
C LEU A 219 39.71 8.31 18.09
N VAL A 220 39.88 9.12 19.12
CA VAL A 220 41.14 9.22 19.89
C VAL A 220 41.29 8.08 20.91
N THR A 221 40.19 7.38 21.27
CA THR A 221 40.30 6.23 22.18
C THR A 221 41.06 5.05 21.54
N PRO A 222 41.80 4.23 22.32
CA PRO A 222 42.59 3.12 21.79
C PRO A 222 41.75 1.93 21.36
N MET A 223 40.58 2.16 20.77
CA MET A 223 39.62 1.19 20.32
C MET A 223 39.82 0.83 18.85
N LYS A 224 39.59 -0.44 18.49
CA LYS A 224 39.65 -0.86 17.09
C LYS A 224 38.49 -0.25 16.28
N ARG A 225 38.79 0.36 15.15
CA ARG A 225 37.77 0.94 14.24
C ARG A 225 36.70 -0.06 13.80
N ARG A 226 37.12 -1.34 13.66
CA ARG A 226 36.19 -2.44 13.36
C ARG A 226 35.15 -2.64 14.48
N ASP A 227 35.58 -2.60 15.74
CA ASP A 227 34.68 -2.78 16.87
C ASP A 227 33.70 -1.61 17.00
N LEU A 228 34.15 -0.38 16.64
CA LEU A 228 33.28 0.78 16.53
C LEU A 228 32.23 0.61 15.42
N ALA A 229 32.65 0.22 14.22
CA ALA A 229 31.75 0.03 13.09
C ALA A 229 30.72 -1.09 13.36
N LEU A 230 31.18 -2.24 13.84
CA LEU A 230 30.30 -3.37 14.20
C LEU A 230 29.36 -3.00 15.34
N GLY A 231 29.87 -2.34 16.39
CA GLY A 231 29.05 -1.96 17.53
C GLY A 231 27.94 -0.99 17.15
N LYS A 232 28.25 0.00 16.30
CA LYS A 232 27.24 0.91 15.76
C LYS A 232 26.26 0.16 14.87
N MET A 233 26.69 -0.62 13.89
CA MET A 233 25.79 -1.34 13.00
C MET A 233 24.85 -2.29 13.75
N ILE A 234 25.33 -3.08 14.70
CA ILE A 234 24.50 -4.01 15.48
C ILE A 234 23.46 -3.24 16.30
N SER A 235 23.91 -2.24 17.07
CA SER A 235 22.98 -1.47 17.90
C SER A 235 21.94 -0.70 17.10
N LEU A 236 22.36 -0.05 16.01
CA LEU A 236 21.45 0.69 15.13
C LEU A 236 20.46 -0.25 14.41
N SER A 237 20.89 -1.45 14.04
CA SER A 237 20.00 -2.44 13.43
C SER A 237 18.94 -2.92 14.43
N VAL A 238 19.30 -3.19 15.68
CA VAL A 238 18.32 -3.57 16.69
C VAL A 238 17.32 -2.44 16.97
N ILE A 239 17.78 -1.21 17.02
CA ILE A 239 16.92 -0.04 17.22
C ILE A 239 16.04 0.21 15.99
N GLY A 240 16.60 0.11 14.79
CA GLY A 240 15.86 0.22 13.52
C GLY A 240 14.80 -0.87 13.38
N LEU A 241 15.12 -2.10 13.80
CA LEU A 241 14.18 -3.21 13.85
C LEU A 241 13.01 -2.93 14.79
N PHE A 242 13.28 -2.36 15.97
CA PHE A 242 12.24 -1.98 16.91
C PHE A 242 11.28 -0.94 16.32
N SER A 243 11.80 0.05 15.58
CA SER A 243 10.99 1.01 14.82
C SER A 243 10.18 0.34 13.72
N GLY A 244 10.80 -0.55 12.96
CA GLY A 244 10.16 -1.29 11.89
C GLY A 244 9.01 -2.18 12.37
N ILE A 245 9.21 -2.90 13.48
CA ILE A 245 8.16 -3.73 14.11
C ILE A 245 7.00 -2.87 14.61
N SER A 246 7.29 -1.71 15.22
CA SER A 246 6.24 -0.77 15.65
C SER A 246 5.39 -0.30 14.47
N SER A 247 6.03 0.07 13.37
CA SER A 247 5.33 0.53 12.17
C SER A 247 4.52 -0.58 11.49
N PHE A 248 5.08 -1.78 11.41
CA PHE A 248 4.39 -2.97 10.92
C PHE A 248 3.14 -3.29 11.76
N ALA A 249 3.28 -3.26 13.09
CA ALA A 249 2.13 -3.47 13.98
C ALA A 249 1.05 -2.39 13.78
N GLY A 250 1.45 -1.13 13.59
CA GLY A 250 0.51 -0.04 13.28
C GLY A 250 -0.29 -0.29 12.00
N ILE A 251 0.37 -0.75 10.94
CA ILE A 251 -0.27 -1.09 9.66
C ILE A 251 -1.22 -2.28 9.85
N MET A 252 -0.74 -3.38 10.43
CA MET A 252 -1.53 -4.59 10.64
C MET A 252 -2.81 -4.36 11.43
N LEU A 253 -2.74 -3.53 12.48
CA LEU A 253 -3.90 -3.21 13.31
C LEU A 253 -4.89 -2.25 12.62
N SER A 254 -4.45 -1.46 11.64
CA SER A 254 -5.30 -0.54 10.90
C SER A 254 -5.91 -1.14 9.63
N LEU A 255 -5.31 -2.20 9.09
CA LEU A 255 -5.71 -2.79 7.81
C LEU A 255 -7.18 -3.24 7.77
N PRO A 256 -7.72 -3.98 8.76
CA PRO A 256 -9.13 -4.37 8.74
C PRO A 256 -10.09 -3.18 8.68
N LYS A 257 -9.74 -2.08 9.37
CA LYS A 257 -10.55 -0.86 9.36
C LYS A 257 -10.48 -0.11 8.03
N LEU A 258 -9.31 -0.12 7.37
CA LEU A 258 -9.12 0.51 6.07
C LEU A 258 -9.91 -0.21 4.97
N MET A 259 -10.13 -1.50 5.11
CA MET A 259 -10.85 -2.34 4.14
C MET A 259 -12.35 -2.43 4.40
N GLY A 260 -12.94 -1.47 5.14
CA GLY A 260 -14.40 -1.32 5.26
C GLY A 260 -15.10 -2.44 5.99
N GLY A 261 -14.53 -2.92 7.11
CA GLY A 261 -15.25 -3.86 7.98
C GLY A 261 -15.19 -5.33 7.55
N LEU A 262 -14.16 -5.74 6.82
CA LEU A 262 -13.77 -7.15 6.75
C LEU A 262 -13.34 -7.62 8.17
N GLU A 263 -14.29 -7.58 9.11
CA GLU A 263 -14.07 -7.94 10.52
C GLU A 263 -13.68 -9.41 10.69
N ASP A 264 -13.90 -10.24 9.66
CA ASP A 264 -13.63 -11.67 9.63
C ASP A 264 -12.39 -12.08 8.80
N VAL A 265 -11.52 -11.14 8.39
CA VAL A 265 -10.26 -11.51 7.73
C VAL A 265 -9.37 -12.27 8.71
N LYS A 266 -9.52 -13.56 8.73
CA LYS A 266 -8.59 -14.47 9.40
C LYS A 266 -7.36 -14.58 8.53
N PHE A 267 -6.28 -13.97 8.97
CA PHE A 267 -4.98 -14.20 8.34
C PHE A 267 -4.55 -15.64 8.60
N GLY A 268 -4.56 -16.47 7.55
CA GLY A 268 -4.17 -17.89 7.60
C GLY A 268 -2.65 -18.12 7.79
N TYR A 269 -1.89 -17.09 8.26
CA TYR A 269 -0.46 -17.19 8.42
C TYR A 269 -0.07 -18.09 9.60
N ASP A 270 0.81 -19.04 9.30
CA ASP A 270 1.41 -19.93 10.30
C ASP A 270 2.56 -19.24 11.06
N VAL A 271 2.92 -19.81 12.21
CA VAL A 271 4.09 -19.35 12.99
C VAL A 271 5.39 -19.37 12.16
N VAL A 272 5.48 -20.25 11.18
CA VAL A 272 6.62 -20.37 10.26
C VAL A 272 6.72 -19.12 9.37
N ASP A 273 5.58 -18.62 8.85
CA ASP A 273 5.53 -17.43 7.99
C ASP A 273 6.01 -16.19 8.72
N TYR A 274 5.55 -16.00 9.96
CA TYR A 274 6.04 -14.92 10.83
C TYR A 274 7.53 -15.04 11.13
N ALA A 275 8.04 -16.27 11.35
CA ALA A 275 9.46 -16.48 11.60
C ALA A 275 10.29 -16.17 10.34
N VAL A 276 9.86 -16.61 9.17
CA VAL A 276 10.51 -16.31 7.88
C VAL A 276 10.52 -14.81 7.63
N LEU A 277 9.38 -14.15 7.79
CA LEU A 277 9.26 -12.69 7.65
C LEU A 277 10.22 -11.97 8.60
N LEU A 278 10.28 -12.37 9.86
CA LEU A 278 11.19 -11.78 10.84
C LEU A 278 12.65 -11.92 10.43
N VAL A 279 13.07 -13.11 9.95
CA VAL A 279 14.45 -13.34 9.50
C VAL A 279 14.80 -12.47 8.30
N VAL A 280 13.89 -12.36 7.33
CA VAL A 280 14.05 -11.46 6.16
C VAL A 280 14.17 -10.01 6.61
N ILE A 281 13.30 -9.55 7.51
CA ILE A 281 13.33 -8.18 8.07
C ILE A 281 14.65 -7.91 8.78
N ILE A 282 15.16 -8.85 9.61
CA ILE A 282 16.44 -8.70 10.31
C ILE A 282 17.59 -8.54 9.30
N ALA A 283 17.68 -9.44 8.31
CA ALA A 283 18.73 -9.39 7.29
C ALA A 283 18.69 -8.07 6.48
N THR A 284 17.49 -7.61 6.16
CA THR A 284 17.28 -6.35 5.43
C THR A 284 17.61 -5.13 6.28
N THR A 285 17.26 -5.15 7.56
CA THR A 285 17.62 -4.06 8.49
C THR A 285 19.13 -3.89 8.58
N LEU A 286 19.90 -4.98 8.65
CA LEU A 286 21.37 -4.93 8.63
C LEU A 286 21.90 -4.26 7.36
N LEU A 287 21.32 -4.59 6.21
CA LEU A 287 21.69 -4.00 4.93
C LEU A 287 21.38 -2.50 4.88
N ILE A 288 20.14 -2.11 5.20
CA ILE A 288 19.68 -0.70 5.18
C ILE A 288 20.51 0.16 6.13
N VAL A 289 20.70 -0.31 7.37
CA VAL A 289 21.53 0.40 8.37
C VAL A 289 22.96 0.57 7.86
N GLY A 290 23.53 -0.47 7.21
CA GLY A 290 24.87 -0.38 6.62
C GLY A 290 24.96 0.69 5.54
N MET A 291 24.01 0.73 4.61
CA MET A 291 23.95 1.74 3.55
C MET A 291 23.81 3.16 4.11
N ILE A 292 22.85 3.36 5.02
CA ILE A 292 22.62 4.67 5.64
C ILE A 292 23.83 5.10 6.48
N SER A 293 24.49 4.17 7.18
CA SER A 293 25.68 4.46 7.99
C SER A 293 26.83 4.99 7.13
N ILE A 294 27.04 4.45 5.93
CA ILE A 294 28.04 4.95 4.99
C ILE A 294 27.69 6.37 4.53
N LEU A 295 26.45 6.62 4.10
CA LEU A 295 25.99 7.94 3.70
C LEU A 295 26.14 8.95 4.84
N SER A 296 25.79 8.56 6.06
CA SER A 296 25.92 9.39 7.25
C SER A 296 27.39 9.70 7.63
N ALA A 297 28.31 8.81 7.33
CA ALA A 297 29.74 9.04 7.56
C ALA A 297 30.31 10.07 6.60
N PHE A 298 29.79 10.19 5.36
CA PHE A 298 30.15 11.25 4.41
C PHE A 298 29.53 12.60 4.78
N ALA A 299 28.33 12.61 5.34
CA ALA A 299 27.61 13.82 5.68
C ALA A 299 28.28 14.61 6.84
N LYS A 300 28.08 15.92 6.84
CA LYS A 300 28.56 16.83 7.91
C LYS A 300 27.50 17.08 8.99
N SER A 301 26.26 16.90 8.67
CA SER A 301 25.11 17.08 9.56
C SER A 301 24.04 16.01 9.35
N VAL A 302 23.15 15.88 10.34
CA VAL A 302 22.00 14.97 10.25
C VAL A 302 21.13 15.30 9.04
N LYS A 303 20.88 16.60 8.78
CA LYS A 303 20.10 17.05 7.63
C LYS A 303 20.73 16.65 6.30
N GLU A 304 22.05 16.77 6.18
CA GLU A 304 22.77 16.37 4.97
C GLU A 304 22.71 14.85 4.78
N ALA A 305 22.87 14.06 5.85
CA ALA A 305 22.75 12.61 5.81
C ALA A 305 21.37 12.17 5.32
N THR A 306 20.31 12.81 5.81
CA THR A 306 18.93 12.54 5.38
C THR A 306 18.75 12.87 3.89
N ASN A 307 19.24 14.00 3.42
CA ASN A 307 19.17 14.38 2.01
C ASN A 307 19.95 13.41 1.10
N MET A 308 21.13 12.96 1.54
CA MET A 308 21.92 11.97 0.80
C MET A 308 21.26 10.59 0.76
N ALA A 309 20.40 10.26 1.70
CA ALA A 309 19.63 9.00 1.73
C ALA A 309 18.37 9.05 0.86
N THR A 310 17.92 10.22 0.40
CA THR A 310 16.71 10.36 -0.43
C THR A 310 16.75 9.53 -1.72
N PRO A 311 17.84 9.48 -2.50
CA PRO A 311 17.90 8.62 -3.68
C PRO A 311 17.76 7.13 -3.35
N LEU A 312 18.30 6.70 -2.21
CA LEU A 312 18.15 5.32 -1.74
C LEU A 312 16.70 5.00 -1.35
N MET A 313 16.01 5.95 -0.73
CA MET A 313 14.58 5.83 -0.44
C MET A 313 13.74 5.71 -1.72
N LEU A 314 14.10 6.45 -2.78
CA LEU A 314 13.46 6.30 -4.09
C LEU A 314 13.63 4.89 -4.66
N VAL A 315 14.81 4.28 -4.53
CA VAL A 315 15.04 2.89 -4.94
C VAL A 315 14.14 1.94 -4.15
N VAL A 316 14.04 2.12 -2.83
CA VAL A 316 13.14 1.32 -1.97
C VAL A 316 11.68 1.44 -2.42
N THR A 317 11.23 2.65 -2.72
CA THR A 317 9.86 2.89 -3.20
C THR A 317 9.62 2.27 -4.56
N LEU A 318 10.55 2.43 -5.50
CA LEU A 318 10.43 1.86 -6.84
C LEU A 318 10.38 0.34 -6.84
N THR A 319 11.19 -0.33 -6.00
CA THR A 319 11.10 -1.80 -5.86
C THR A 319 9.76 -2.24 -5.28
N GLY A 320 9.16 -1.44 -4.39
CA GLY A 320 7.80 -1.69 -3.89
C GLY A 320 6.74 -1.54 -4.99
N VAL A 321 6.85 -0.49 -5.82
CA VAL A 321 5.92 -0.27 -6.95
C VAL A 321 6.03 -1.38 -7.99
N THR A 322 7.25 -1.88 -8.30
CA THR A 322 7.40 -3.02 -9.22
C THR A 322 6.68 -4.27 -8.73
N ASN A 323 6.60 -4.47 -7.41
CA ASN A 323 5.84 -5.56 -6.82
C ASN A 323 4.32 -5.44 -7.05
N MET A 324 3.79 -4.21 -7.05
CA MET A 324 2.36 -3.98 -7.35
C MET A 324 2.02 -4.22 -8.83
N MET A 325 3.00 -4.12 -9.71
CA MET A 325 2.81 -4.31 -11.16
C MET A 325 3.22 -5.71 -11.64
N GLY A 326 3.85 -6.51 -10.77
CA GLY A 326 4.44 -7.79 -11.13
C GLY A 326 3.44 -8.93 -11.13
N ASN A 327 3.73 -9.93 -11.95
CA ASN A 327 2.95 -11.16 -12.10
C ASN A 327 3.47 -12.27 -11.17
N GLY A 328 3.60 -12.01 -9.88
CA GLY A 328 4.10 -12.98 -8.92
C GLY A 328 5.62 -12.92 -8.69
N MET A 329 6.14 -13.93 -7.98
CA MET A 329 7.57 -14.01 -7.65
C MET A 329 8.40 -14.45 -8.87
N PRO A 330 9.61 -13.85 -9.09
CA PRO A 330 10.52 -14.33 -10.12
C PRO A 330 10.94 -15.78 -9.87
N GLU A 331 10.91 -16.63 -10.89
CA GLU A 331 11.33 -18.03 -10.80
C GLU A 331 12.85 -18.18 -10.71
N GLU A 332 13.61 -17.27 -11.31
CA GLU A 332 15.05 -17.39 -11.40
C GLU A 332 15.76 -16.86 -10.16
N TRP A 333 16.63 -17.68 -9.60
CA TRP A 333 17.36 -17.43 -8.35
C TRP A 333 18.22 -16.16 -8.34
N TYR A 334 18.71 -15.68 -9.50
CA TYR A 334 19.61 -14.53 -9.57
C TYR A 334 18.91 -13.19 -9.25
N TRP A 335 17.60 -13.10 -9.39
CA TRP A 335 16.84 -11.92 -8.98
C TRP A 335 16.93 -11.68 -7.47
N TYR A 336 17.08 -12.76 -6.70
CA TYR A 336 17.21 -12.70 -5.24
C TYR A 336 18.61 -12.29 -4.76
N LEU A 337 19.54 -11.99 -5.68
CA LEU A 337 20.82 -11.34 -5.37
C LEU A 337 20.73 -9.81 -5.42
N ILE A 338 19.70 -9.22 -6.03
CA ILE A 338 19.56 -7.76 -6.13
C ILE A 338 19.11 -7.20 -4.78
N PRO A 339 19.93 -6.36 -4.11
CA PRO A 339 19.62 -5.86 -2.78
C PRO A 339 18.35 -4.99 -2.81
N ILE A 340 17.55 -5.06 -1.75
CA ILE A 340 16.23 -4.43 -1.58
C ILE A 340 15.15 -5.13 -2.41
N TYR A 341 15.34 -5.32 -3.72
CA TYR A 341 14.40 -6.04 -4.58
C TYR A 341 14.16 -7.47 -4.09
N ASN A 342 15.24 -8.19 -3.72
CA ASN A 342 15.16 -9.52 -3.14
C ASN A 342 14.25 -9.59 -1.91
N THR A 343 14.35 -8.59 -1.05
CA THR A 343 13.53 -8.49 0.17
C THR A 343 12.06 -8.27 -0.16
N THR A 344 11.77 -7.37 -1.12
CA THR A 344 10.40 -7.08 -1.57
C THR A 344 9.74 -8.36 -2.10
N GLN A 345 10.46 -9.12 -2.93
CA GLN A 345 9.94 -10.38 -3.50
C GLN A 345 9.73 -11.47 -2.44
N CYS A 346 10.67 -11.63 -1.49
CA CYS A 346 10.47 -12.57 -0.39
C CYS A 346 9.29 -12.19 0.51
N MET A 347 9.12 -10.90 0.81
CA MET A 347 7.96 -10.44 1.58
C MET A 347 6.66 -10.67 0.83
N ASN A 348 6.64 -10.41 -0.49
CA ASN A 348 5.48 -10.68 -1.34
C ASN A 348 5.07 -12.16 -1.23
N GLY A 349 6.01 -13.08 -1.43
CA GLY A 349 5.73 -14.51 -1.33
C GLY A 349 5.20 -14.92 0.05
N VAL A 350 5.76 -14.38 1.14
CA VAL A 350 5.24 -14.68 2.49
C VAL A 350 3.83 -14.14 2.66
N PHE A 351 3.55 -12.92 2.20
CA PHE A 351 2.21 -12.33 2.32
C PHE A 351 1.17 -12.97 1.40
N SER A 352 1.58 -13.50 0.23
CA SER A 352 0.70 -14.29 -0.64
C SER A 352 0.55 -15.75 -0.21
N MET A 353 1.22 -16.16 0.88
CA MET A 353 1.28 -17.56 1.34
C MET A 353 1.83 -18.56 0.30
N ASP A 354 2.47 -18.07 -0.74
CA ASP A 354 3.10 -18.85 -1.81
C ASP A 354 4.58 -18.48 -1.93
N TYR A 355 5.44 -19.15 -1.15
CA TYR A 355 6.87 -18.90 -1.19
C TYR A 355 7.69 -20.17 -1.10
N GLN A 356 8.87 -20.13 -1.70
CA GLN A 356 9.86 -21.20 -1.62
C GLN A 356 10.97 -20.81 -0.65
N MET A 357 11.47 -21.76 0.12
CA MET A 357 12.54 -21.52 1.10
C MET A 357 13.89 -21.16 0.45
N LEU A 358 14.17 -21.63 -0.77
CA LEU A 358 15.44 -21.36 -1.45
C LEU A 358 15.65 -19.86 -1.74
N PRO A 359 14.72 -19.11 -2.35
CA PRO A 359 14.78 -17.66 -2.48
C PRO A 359 15.00 -16.92 -1.16
N VAL A 360 14.32 -17.33 -0.10
CA VAL A 360 14.46 -16.73 1.24
C VAL A 360 15.88 -16.89 1.76
N ILE A 361 16.45 -18.09 1.65
CA ILE A 361 17.82 -18.37 2.09
C ILE A 361 18.83 -17.56 1.27
N ILE A 362 18.67 -17.50 -0.07
CA ILE A 362 19.53 -16.69 -0.94
C ILE A 362 19.48 -15.22 -0.55
N THR A 363 18.29 -14.66 -0.35
CA THR A 363 18.08 -13.26 0.07
C THR A 363 18.77 -12.98 1.40
N CYS A 364 18.57 -13.83 2.42
CA CYS A 364 19.17 -13.62 3.73
C CYS A 364 20.70 -13.67 3.66
N ILE A 365 21.27 -14.66 2.95
CA ILE A 365 22.72 -14.79 2.76
C ILE A 365 23.26 -13.56 1.99
N ALA A 366 22.63 -13.17 0.89
CA ALA A 366 23.03 -12.00 0.10
C ALA A 366 23.05 -10.72 0.94
N ASN A 367 21.97 -10.44 1.69
CA ASN A 367 21.87 -9.25 2.54
C ASN A 367 22.91 -9.25 3.67
N VAL A 368 23.20 -10.39 4.27
CA VAL A 368 24.26 -10.52 5.30
C VAL A 368 25.65 -10.32 4.69
N VAL A 369 25.93 -10.88 3.51
CA VAL A 369 27.20 -10.69 2.79
C VAL A 369 27.40 -9.21 2.44
N TYR A 370 26.39 -8.56 1.85
CA TYR A 370 26.44 -7.13 1.56
C TYR A 370 26.66 -6.30 2.82
N SER A 371 25.96 -6.62 3.91
CA SER A 371 26.17 -5.95 5.20
C SER A 371 27.59 -6.12 5.71
N GLY A 372 28.18 -7.29 5.54
CA GLY A 372 29.58 -7.55 5.86
C GLY A 372 30.55 -6.66 5.05
N VAL A 373 30.31 -6.51 3.76
CA VAL A 373 31.08 -5.58 2.89
C VAL A 373 30.93 -4.15 3.37
N LEU A 374 29.70 -3.71 3.69
CA LEU A 374 29.44 -2.35 4.18
C LEU A 374 30.13 -2.09 5.53
N VAL A 375 30.22 -3.06 6.43
CA VAL A 375 31.03 -2.96 7.68
C VAL A 375 32.50 -2.71 7.35
N VAL A 376 33.08 -3.42 6.38
CA VAL A 376 34.49 -3.23 5.98
C VAL A 376 34.69 -1.82 5.43
N VAL A 377 33.78 -1.35 4.58
CA VAL A 377 33.83 0.02 4.03
C VAL A 377 33.73 1.04 5.16
N LEU A 378 32.74 0.92 6.05
CA LEU A 378 32.54 1.82 7.17
C LEU A 378 33.77 1.84 8.13
N THR A 379 34.38 0.68 8.35
CA THR A 379 35.61 0.56 9.14
C THR A 379 36.75 1.37 8.53
N LYS A 380 36.93 1.30 7.21
CA LYS A 380 37.93 2.11 6.50
C LYS A 380 37.62 3.60 6.57
N MET A 381 36.35 3.96 6.45
CA MET A 381 35.92 5.38 6.57
C MET A 381 36.22 5.96 7.96
N PHE A 382 35.98 5.20 9.03
CA PHE A 382 36.33 5.62 10.39
C PHE A 382 37.85 5.73 10.62
N GLY A 383 38.66 5.11 9.77
CA GLY A 383 40.12 5.28 9.74
C GLY A 383 40.61 6.49 8.94
N SER A 384 39.74 7.13 8.15
CA SER A 384 40.11 8.25 7.28
C SER A 384 39.86 9.59 7.97
N GLU A 385 40.95 10.30 8.29
CA GLU A 385 40.87 11.64 8.88
C GLU A 385 40.09 12.62 7.98
N ARG A 386 40.29 12.54 6.68
CA ARG A 386 39.62 13.40 5.71
C ARG A 386 38.10 13.26 5.71
N ILE A 387 37.59 12.06 5.98
CA ILE A 387 36.12 11.82 6.01
C ILE A 387 35.54 12.21 7.36
N MET A 388 36.29 11.97 8.45
CA MET A 388 35.76 12.12 9.81
C MET A 388 35.90 13.54 10.39
N TYR A 389 36.86 14.33 9.90
CA TYR A 389 37.14 15.67 10.44
C TYR A 389 36.79 16.82 9.45
N THR A 390 36.28 16.51 8.27
CA THR A 390 35.76 17.52 7.32
C THR A 390 34.25 17.65 7.48
#